data_60ab2d90e7f4850dfb73afbd7d261d7b
#
_entry.id   60ab2d90e7f4850dfb73afbd7d261d7b
#
_cell.length_a   1.000
_cell.length_b   1.000
_cell.length_c   1.000
_cell.angle_alpha   90.00
_cell.angle_beta   90.00
_cell.angle_gamma   90.00
#
_symmetry.space_group_name_H-M   'P 1'
#
loop_
_entity.id
_entity.type
_entity.pdbx_description
1 polymer ?
#
loop_
_entity_poly.entity_id
_entity_poly.type
_entity_poly.pdbx_seq_one_letter_code
_entity_poly.pdbx_strand_id
1 'polypeptide(L)'
;MTRSRHAHDTFTRPAPRPAPPEAAPSPAARPGPSDGPAWAVDSPALGTGLTARPCGDPLRPAEPPPATGTPVALALSGGGFRATLSALGFVRLLAGAGLLRHLRYASSVSGGSIANACLATAWPALRERNFTPRAVDELVTAPVVDHVSSHSLKRSLLRDIWRTLGPTTRTDLLARRLDDWFLGETELADLDPQVRWIVNAANMTTGVRFGFERDVYGDYSIGLARTAGTGLRLSRAVSASAAVPGLLPPVVLDGSPFPCAAHDPALLDGGTFDNTGLEAIDGDRYRRTFLCALNAGGLLRPGMYGRIPVIRDLARANSLLYRQSTTLRTRATIERFRRAAALGPVGELPEGARRGILVQLSTDFPDADPLPHRWRAAFPEHRTHDGRDLALVPTVFDRLSPSLCRALVHRGWWLGGAALAAYHPGLLPSDLSALDPPEL
;
A
#
# COMPACT_ATOMS: atom_id res chain seq x y z
N MET A 1 2.74 -65.09 -16.26
CA MET A 1 3.98 -65.51 -15.57
C MET A 1 4.56 -64.27 -14.94
N THR A 2 4.25 -64.08 -13.64
CA THR A 2 5.08 -64.27 -12.45
C THR A 2 6.29 -63.30 -12.45
N ARG A 3 6.52 -62.42 -11.47
CA ARG A 3 6.43 -62.49 -10.00
C ARG A 3 6.54 -61.09 -9.36
N SER A 4 5.66 -60.92 -8.39
CA SER A 4 5.74 -59.95 -7.28
C SER A 4 7.06 -60.11 -6.49
N ARG A 5 7.64 -58.99 -6.04
CA ARG A 5 8.47 -58.96 -4.81
C ARG A 5 8.11 -57.73 -3.98
N HIS A 6 7.45 -57.99 -2.87
CA HIS A 6 7.33 -57.10 -1.73
C HIS A 6 8.69 -57.03 -1.03
N ALA A 7 9.16 -55.84 -0.77
CA ALA A 7 10.21 -55.57 0.22
C ALA A 7 9.55 -54.94 1.43
N HIS A 8 9.56 -55.65 2.55
CA HIS A 8 9.24 -55.09 3.89
C HIS A 8 10.38 -54.26 4.37
N ASP A 9 10.17 -52.96 4.52
CA ASP A 9 11.06 -52.10 5.30
C ASP A 9 10.61 -52.09 6.77
N THR A 10 11.42 -52.75 7.60
CA THR A 10 11.29 -52.76 9.06
C THR A 10 11.88 -51.46 9.61
N PHE A 11 11.02 -50.53 10.04
CA PHE A 11 11.40 -49.35 10.83
C PHE A 11 11.87 -49.83 12.22
N THR A 12 13.17 -49.79 12.48
CA THR A 12 13.76 -49.93 13.79
C THR A 12 13.57 -48.60 14.56
N ARG A 13 12.89 -48.67 15.71
CA ARG A 13 12.76 -47.55 16.68
C ARG A 13 14.15 -47.14 17.18
N PRO A 14 14.45 -45.83 17.21
CA PRO A 14 15.66 -45.35 17.87
C PRO A 14 15.54 -45.50 19.41
N ALA A 15 16.67 -45.78 20.02
CA ALA A 15 16.82 -45.94 21.47
C ALA A 15 16.44 -44.64 22.23
N PRO A 16 15.96 -44.75 23.51
CA PRO A 16 15.61 -43.60 24.32
C PRO A 16 16.84 -42.74 24.65
N ARG A 17 16.68 -41.43 24.54
CA ARG A 17 17.70 -40.43 24.88
C ARG A 17 17.98 -40.46 26.38
N PRO A 18 19.23 -40.30 26.83
CA PRO A 18 19.55 -40.14 28.24
C PRO A 18 18.91 -38.89 28.83
N ALA A 19 18.57 -38.95 30.11
CA ALA A 19 17.97 -37.86 30.88
C ALA A 19 18.91 -36.63 30.91
N PRO A 20 18.32 -35.41 30.90
CA PRO A 20 19.14 -34.20 31.01
C PRO A 20 19.82 -34.11 32.37
N PRO A 21 21.02 -33.51 32.46
CA PRO A 21 21.70 -33.30 33.74
C PRO A 21 20.93 -32.30 34.60
N GLU A 22 21.05 -32.50 35.90
CA GLU A 22 20.45 -31.69 36.96
C GLU A 22 20.70 -30.19 36.80
N ALA A 23 19.66 -29.40 37.09
CA ALA A 23 19.65 -27.97 36.91
C ALA A 23 20.75 -27.27 37.73
N ALA A 24 21.53 -26.45 37.05
CA ALA A 24 22.45 -25.52 37.70
C ALA A 24 21.67 -24.46 38.54
N PRO A 25 22.31 -23.90 39.59
CA PRO A 25 21.63 -22.94 40.46
C PRO A 25 21.16 -21.70 39.72
N SER A 26 19.98 -21.24 40.14
CA SER A 26 19.26 -20.08 39.58
C SER A 26 20.17 -18.85 39.48
N PRO A 27 20.29 -18.21 38.32
CA PRO A 27 21.00 -16.94 38.21
C PRO A 27 20.20 -15.85 38.92
N ALA A 28 20.92 -14.90 39.48
CA ALA A 28 20.45 -13.73 40.21
C ALA A 28 19.32 -12.98 39.49
N ALA A 29 18.50 -12.29 40.30
CA ALA A 29 17.33 -11.53 39.89
C ALA A 29 17.47 -10.84 38.55
N ARG A 30 16.49 -11.07 37.65
CA ARG A 30 16.39 -10.34 36.40
C ARG A 30 16.26 -8.84 36.67
N PRO A 31 17.01 -7.99 36.01
CA PRO A 31 16.78 -6.54 36.06
C PRO A 31 15.33 -6.22 35.65
N GLY A 32 14.76 -5.19 36.28
CA GLY A 32 13.39 -4.78 36.08
C GLY A 32 13.15 -4.32 34.62
N PRO A 33 11.89 -4.11 34.22
CA PRO A 33 11.49 -3.82 32.84
C PRO A 33 12.06 -2.52 32.24
N SER A 34 12.86 -1.73 32.97
CA SER A 34 13.55 -0.52 32.54
C SER A 34 14.91 -0.76 31.88
N ASP A 35 15.47 -1.97 31.93
CA ASP A 35 16.85 -2.26 31.50
C ASP A 35 16.95 -3.07 30.21
N GLY A 36 15.95 -2.99 29.36
CA GLY A 36 16.01 -3.51 27.99
C GLY A 36 17.08 -2.81 27.17
N PRO A 37 17.71 -3.50 26.21
CA PRO A 37 18.70 -2.86 25.36
C PRO A 37 18.11 -1.63 24.69
N ALA A 38 18.87 -0.53 24.65
CA ALA A 38 18.43 0.79 24.19
C ALA A 38 17.97 0.85 22.72
N TRP A 39 18.01 -0.27 21.99
CA TRP A 39 17.49 -0.42 20.62
C TRP A 39 16.10 -1.06 20.56
N ALA A 40 15.56 -1.55 21.68
CA ALA A 40 14.23 -2.13 21.71
C ALA A 40 13.15 -1.05 21.68
N VAL A 41 12.48 -0.85 20.56
CA VAL A 41 11.36 0.10 20.36
C VAL A 41 10.12 -0.66 20.03
N ASP A 42 9.00 -0.22 20.59
CA ASP A 42 7.69 -0.67 20.14
C ASP A 42 7.51 -0.36 18.67
N SER A 43 7.71 -1.36 17.82
CA SER A 43 7.33 -1.28 16.43
C SER A 43 5.83 -1.42 16.32
N PRO A 44 5.09 -0.37 15.95
CA PRO A 44 3.64 -0.44 15.84
C PRO A 44 3.17 -1.52 14.86
N ALA A 45 4.06 -1.95 13.95
CA ALA A 45 3.75 -2.93 12.92
C ALA A 45 3.82 -4.38 13.39
N LEU A 46 4.58 -4.67 14.44
CA LEU A 46 4.80 -6.03 14.91
C LEU A 46 4.26 -6.28 16.31
N GLY A 47 3.72 -5.26 16.98
CA GLY A 47 3.27 -5.37 18.37
C GLY A 47 4.40 -5.69 19.36
N THR A 48 5.64 -5.73 18.91
CA THR A 48 6.85 -5.93 19.69
C THR A 48 7.82 -4.84 19.29
N GLY A 49 8.05 -3.93 20.19
CA GLY A 49 8.81 -2.80 19.83
C GLY A 49 10.28 -3.02 19.60
N LEU A 50 10.72 -2.50 18.51
CA LEU A 50 12.10 -2.10 18.27
C LEU A 50 12.17 -0.59 18.48
N THR A 51 12.79 -0.10 19.56
CA THR A 51 12.98 1.33 19.79
C THR A 51 14.26 1.78 19.11
N ALA A 52 14.14 2.56 18.02
CA ALA A 52 15.25 3.37 17.58
C ALA A 52 15.51 4.44 18.66
N ARG A 53 16.76 4.60 19.08
CA ARG A 53 17.13 5.83 19.78
C ARG A 53 16.70 7.00 18.93
N PRO A 54 15.96 7.99 19.47
CA PRO A 54 15.71 9.21 18.73
C PRO A 54 17.05 9.80 18.34
N CYS A 55 17.28 9.93 17.04
CA CYS A 55 18.43 10.63 16.53
C CYS A 55 18.14 12.14 16.62
N GLY A 56 18.66 12.80 17.62
CA GLY A 56 18.38 14.21 17.89
C GLY A 56 16.97 14.45 18.47
N ASP A 57 16.47 15.68 18.38
CA ASP A 57 15.10 15.99 18.73
C ASP A 57 14.14 15.24 17.80
N PRO A 58 13.23 14.42 18.33
CA PRO A 58 12.39 13.57 17.51
C PRO A 58 11.38 14.40 16.74
N LEU A 59 11.69 14.72 15.48
CA LEU A 59 10.69 15.25 14.57
C LEU A 59 9.57 14.21 14.44
N ARG A 60 8.34 14.70 14.46
CA ARG A 60 7.15 13.87 14.22
C ARG A 60 6.34 14.49 13.10
N PRO A 61 5.71 13.67 12.24
CA PRO A 61 4.73 14.20 11.30
C PRO A 61 3.61 14.90 12.08
N ALA A 62 3.10 16.02 11.53
CA ALA A 62 1.94 16.67 12.10
C ALA A 62 0.70 15.77 12.00
N GLU A 63 -0.05 15.69 13.09
CA GLU A 63 -1.33 14.97 13.04
C GLU A 63 -2.39 15.86 12.37
N PRO A 64 -3.24 15.28 11.52
CA PRO A 64 -4.32 16.03 10.89
C PRO A 64 -5.34 16.50 11.93
N PRO A 65 -6.09 17.58 11.66
CA PRO A 65 -7.12 18.06 12.56
C PRO A 65 -8.19 17.00 12.83
N PRO A 66 -8.84 17.02 14.01
CA PRO A 66 -9.88 16.08 14.36
C PRO A 66 -10.98 16.02 13.30
N ALA A 67 -11.51 14.83 13.04
CA ALA A 67 -12.67 14.65 12.18
C ALA A 67 -13.97 14.93 12.95
N THR A 68 -14.99 15.44 12.27
CA THR A 68 -16.34 15.60 12.82
C THR A 68 -17.11 14.28 12.97
N GLY A 69 -16.54 13.15 12.49
CA GLY A 69 -17.08 11.80 12.56
C GLY A 69 -15.95 10.78 12.70
N THR A 70 -16.24 9.52 12.39
CA THR A 70 -15.20 8.48 12.42
C THR A 70 -14.14 8.80 11.35
N PRO A 71 -12.89 9.07 11.74
CA PRO A 71 -11.85 9.36 10.78
C PRO A 71 -11.55 8.13 9.91
N VAL A 72 -11.30 8.36 8.62
CA VAL A 72 -10.99 7.33 7.64
C VAL A 72 -9.48 7.31 7.38
N ALA A 73 -8.93 6.11 7.31
CA ALA A 73 -7.58 5.86 6.84
C ALA A 73 -7.63 5.04 5.54
N LEU A 74 -6.88 5.47 4.53
CA LEU A 74 -6.79 4.86 3.21
C LEU A 74 -5.41 4.23 3.00
N ALA A 75 -5.37 2.96 2.60
CA ALA A 75 -4.14 2.27 2.18
C ALA A 75 -4.26 1.82 0.72
N LEU A 76 -3.33 2.25 -0.13
CA LEU A 76 -3.30 1.96 -1.56
C LEU A 76 -2.01 1.23 -1.92
N SER A 77 -2.15 0.00 -2.39
CA SER A 77 -1.02 -0.85 -2.73
C SER A 77 -0.34 -0.48 -4.04
N GLY A 78 0.89 -0.98 -4.22
CA GLY A 78 1.59 -0.96 -5.49
C GLY A 78 0.98 -1.89 -6.54
N GLY A 79 1.41 -1.69 -7.79
CA GLY A 79 0.98 -2.51 -8.92
C GLY A 79 0.90 -1.78 -10.28
N GLY A 80 1.67 -0.72 -10.47
CA GLY A 80 1.68 0.09 -11.71
C GLY A 80 0.32 0.73 -11.99
N PHE A 81 0.01 1.02 -13.24
CA PHE A 81 -1.26 1.65 -13.62
C PHE A 81 -2.50 0.79 -13.30
N ARG A 82 -2.35 -0.54 -13.18
CA ARG A 82 -3.43 -1.38 -12.66
C ARG A 82 -3.86 -0.92 -11.25
N ALA A 83 -2.90 -0.71 -10.36
CA ALA A 83 -3.18 -0.25 -9.01
C ALA A 83 -3.68 1.20 -8.98
N THR A 84 -3.10 2.08 -9.81
CA THR A 84 -3.55 3.47 -9.94
C THR A 84 -5.04 3.53 -10.28
N LEU A 85 -5.46 2.85 -11.35
CA LEU A 85 -6.84 2.90 -11.83
C LEU A 85 -7.82 2.24 -10.86
N SER A 86 -7.47 1.08 -10.30
CA SER A 86 -8.32 0.43 -9.29
C SER A 86 -8.45 1.28 -8.02
N ALA A 87 -7.39 1.98 -7.62
CA ALA A 87 -7.42 2.89 -6.47
C ALA A 87 -8.36 4.08 -6.72
N LEU A 88 -8.37 4.64 -7.93
CA LEU A 88 -9.28 5.75 -8.28
C LEU A 88 -10.74 5.31 -8.22
N GLY A 89 -11.06 4.12 -8.70
CA GLY A 89 -12.41 3.55 -8.55
C GLY A 89 -12.79 3.35 -7.09
N PHE A 90 -11.87 2.87 -6.27
CA PHE A 90 -12.09 2.70 -4.84
C PHE A 90 -12.32 4.04 -4.12
N VAL A 91 -11.53 5.07 -4.44
CA VAL A 91 -11.71 6.44 -3.93
C VAL A 91 -13.07 7.01 -4.34
N ARG A 92 -13.49 6.80 -5.58
CA ARG A 92 -14.79 7.22 -6.07
C ARG A 92 -15.94 6.57 -5.28
N LEU A 93 -15.82 5.29 -4.92
CA LEU A 93 -16.80 4.66 -4.03
C LEU A 93 -16.83 5.34 -2.68
N LEU A 94 -15.66 5.63 -2.08
CA LEU A 94 -15.61 6.32 -0.79
C LEU A 94 -16.27 7.70 -0.85
N ALA A 95 -16.22 8.38 -1.99
CA ALA A 95 -16.96 9.63 -2.22
C ALA A 95 -18.47 9.38 -2.21
N GLY A 96 -18.95 8.40 -2.96
CA GLY A 96 -20.38 8.02 -3.00
C GLY A 96 -20.94 7.57 -1.66
N ALA A 97 -20.14 6.86 -0.88
CA ALA A 97 -20.49 6.46 0.48
C ALA A 97 -20.36 7.60 1.52
N GLY A 98 -19.91 8.79 1.10
CA GLY A 98 -19.69 9.92 2.01
C GLY A 98 -18.50 9.78 2.94
N LEU A 99 -17.67 8.75 2.74
CA LEU A 99 -16.50 8.46 3.59
C LEU A 99 -15.28 9.31 3.23
N LEU A 100 -15.16 9.75 1.97
CA LEU A 100 -13.99 10.49 1.50
C LEU A 100 -13.78 11.81 2.29
N ARG A 101 -14.84 12.51 2.65
CA ARG A 101 -14.77 13.75 3.45
C ARG A 101 -14.17 13.56 4.85
N HIS A 102 -14.17 12.33 5.34
CA HIS A 102 -13.63 11.97 6.65
C HIS A 102 -12.20 11.40 6.56
N LEU A 103 -11.59 11.42 5.38
CA LEU A 103 -10.19 10.98 5.19
C LEU A 103 -9.25 11.85 6.03
N ARG A 104 -8.36 11.19 6.78
CA ARG A 104 -7.33 11.82 7.62
C ARG A 104 -5.94 11.26 7.37
N TYR A 105 -5.86 10.04 6.89
CA TYR A 105 -4.59 9.36 6.61
C TYR A 105 -4.71 8.66 5.27
N ALA A 106 -3.79 8.93 4.37
CA ALA A 106 -3.69 8.28 3.07
C ALA A 106 -2.27 7.78 2.85
N SER A 107 -2.11 6.47 2.89
CA SER A 107 -0.82 5.80 2.72
C SER A 107 -0.79 5.01 1.41
N SER A 108 0.33 5.07 0.70
CA SER A 108 0.39 4.51 -0.65
C SER A 108 1.78 4.02 -1.03
N VAL A 109 1.81 3.13 -2.03
CA VAL A 109 3.02 2.54 -2.60
C VAL A 109 2.93 2.50 -4.12
N SER A 110 4.02 2.86 -4.81
CA SER A 110 4.19 2.66 -6.26
C SER A 110 3.00 3.21 -7.10
N GLY A 111 2.32 2.38 -7.88
CA GLY A 111 1.12 2.79 -8.63
C GLY A 111 0.00 3.38 -7.76
N GLY A 112 -0.17 2.89 -6.52
CA GLY A 112 -1.06 3.49 -5.54
C GLY A 112 -0.64 4.91 -5.15
N SER A 113 0.67 5.20 -5.16
CA SER A 113 1.19 6.54 -4.87
C SER A 113 0.87 7.55 -5.97
N ILE A 114 0.73 7.11 -7.23
CA ILE A 114 0.23 7.97 -8.30
C ILE A 114 -1.22 8.38 -8.02
N ALA A 115 -2.09 7.43 -7.68
CA ALA A 115 -3.49 7.72 -7.34
C ALA A 115 -3.60 8.62 -6.11
N ASN A 116 -2.80 8.34 -5.07
CA ASN A 116 -2.74 9.15 -3.84
C ASN A 116 -2.29 10.59 -4.12
N ALA A 117 -1.26 10.76 -4.96
CA ALA A 117 -0.74 12.07 -5.32
C ALA A 117 -1.76 12.87 -6.16
N CYS A 118 -2.42 12.25 -7.15
CA CYS A 118 -3.50 12.90 -7.91
C CYS A 118 -4.66 13.32 -6.99
N LEU A 119 -5.02 12.48 -6.02
CA LEU A 119 -6.05 12.81 -5.03
C LEU A 119 -5.60 13.97 -4.14
N ALA A 120 -4.34 13.96 -3.67
CA ALA A 120 -3.79 14.99 -2.81
C ALA A 120 -3.73 16.36 -3.49
N THR A 121 -3.31 16.40 -4.77
CA THR A 121 -3.25 17.62 -5.57
C THR A 121 -4.65 18.19 -5.83
N ALA A 122 -5.63 17.33 -6.07
CA ALA A 122 -7.02 17.75 -6.31
C ALA A 122 -7.81 18.04 -5.02
N TRP A 123 -7.24 17.76 -3.84
CA TRP A 123 -7.97 17.78 -2.56
C TRP A 123 -8.68 19.10 -2.25
N PRO A 124 -8.05 20.29 -2.42
CA PRO A 124 -8.74 21.55 -2.19
C PRO A 124 -9.98 21.73 -3.07
N ALA A 125 -9.86 21.44 -4.37
CA ALA A 125 -10.97 21.55 -5.33
C ALA A 125 -12.07 20.50 -5.05
N LEU A 126 -11.71 19.29 -4.61
CA LEU A 126 -12.68 18.28 -4.19
C LEU A 126 -13.48 18.74 -2.97
N ARG A 127 -12.84 19.41 -2.01
CA ARG A 127 -13.48 19.97 -0.83
C ARG A 127 -14.51 21.04 -1.22
N GLU A 128 -14.16 21.95 -2.11
CA GLU A 128 -15.07 22.96 -2.64
C GLU A 128 -16.31 22.35 -3.32
N ARG A 129 -16.14 21.16 -3.91
CA ARG A 129 -17.24 20.40 -4.53
C ARG A 129 -17.85 19.33 -3.59
N ASN A 130 -17.64 19.45 -2.27
CA ASN A 130 -18.19 18.57 -1.25
C ASN A 130 -17.87 17.07 -1.45
N PHE A 131 -16.73 16.76 -2.08
CA PHE A 131 -16.27 15.39 -2.34
C PHE A 131 -17.30 14.52 -3.07
N THR A 132 -18.05 15.10 -3.99
CA THR A 132 -19.04 14.34 -4.76
C THR A 132 -18.38 13.32 -5.68
N PRO A 133 -19.01 12.15 -5.98
CA PRO A 133 -18.48 11.18 -6.93
C PRO A 133 -18.12 11.82 -8.28
N ARG A 134 -18.99 12.66 -8.79
CA ARG A 134 -18.77 13.39 -10.04
C ARG A 134 -17.53 14.30 -9.98
N ALA A 135 -17.29 14.98 -8.85
CA ALA A 135 -16.07 15.79 -8.70
C ALA A 135 -14.80 14.93 -8.71
N VAL A 136 -14.84 13.72 -8.12
CA VAL A 136 -13.72 12.76 -8.19
C VAL A 136 -13.50 12.31 -9.63
N ASP A 137 -14.56 12.03 -10.38
CA ASP A 137 -14.44 11.65 -11.79
C ASP A 137 -13.82 12.77 -12.63
N GLU A 138 -14.35 13.99 -12.54
CA GLU A 138 -13.90 15.13 -13.34
C GLU A 138 -12.49 15.61 -13.00
N LEU A 139 -12.13 15.64 -11.72
CA LEU A 139 -10.87 16.24 -11.26
C LEU A 139 -9.72 15.22 -11.17
N VAL A 140 -10.01 13.93 -11.02
CA VAL A 140 -8.99 12.92 -10.73
C VAL A 140 -9.07 11.74 -11.69
N THR A 141 -10.22 11.05 -11.77
CA THR A 141 -10.30 9.75 -12.44
C THR A 141 -10.21 9.89 -13.95
N ALA A 142 -11.03 10.73 -14.56
CA ALA A 142 -11.08 10.90 -16.02
C ALA A 142 -9.75 11.41 -16.60
N PRO A 143 -9.10 12.45 -16.06
CA PRO A 143 -7.78 12.88 -16.52
C PRO A 143 -6.73 11.77 -16.52
N VAL A 144 -6.72 10.94 -15.46
CA VAL A 144 -5.77 9.83 -15.37
C VAL A 144 -6.11 8.72 -16.38
N VAL A 145 -7.38 8.35 -16.52
CA VAL A 145 -7.84 7.35 -17.50
C VAL A 145 -7.50 7.79 -18.93
N ASP A 146 -7.81 9.03 -19.29
CA ASP A 146 -7.54 9.59 -20.63
C ASP A 146 -6.04 9.55 -20.92
N HIS A 147 -5.22 9.93 -19.95
CA HIS A 147 -3.79 9.94 -20.13
C HIS A 147 -3.21 8.52 -20.25
N VAL A 148 -3.58 7.60 -19.35
CA VAL A 148 -3.10 6.20 -19.36
C VAL A 148 -3.58 5.46 -20.62
N SER A 149 -4.74 5.78 -21.15
CA SER A 149 -5.28 5.15 -22.36
C SER A 149 -4.69 5.70 -23.66
N SER A 150 -4.13 6.91 -23.66
CA SER A 150 -3.60 7.58 -24.85
C SER A 150 -2.07 7.61 -24.91
N HIS A 151 -1.39 7.62 -23.76
CA HIS A 151 0.07 7.81 -23.69
C HIS A 151 0.80 6.57 -23.16
N SER A 152 1.97 6.29 -23.74
CA SER A 152 2.87 5.23 -23.28
C SER A 152 4.04 5.84 -22.52
N LEU A 153 4.12 5.59 -21.22
CA LEU A 153 5.25 6.03 -20.41
C LEU A 153 6.55 5.39 -20.92
N LYS A 154 6.50 4.11 -21.28
CA LYS A 154 7.66 3.40 -21.84
C LYS A 154 8.23 4.09 -23.07
N ARG A 155 7.36 4.47 -24.04
CA ARG A 155 7.79 5.20 -25.25
C ARG A 155 8.32 6.59 -24.91
N SER A 156 7.70 7.27 -23.96
CA SER A 156 8.13 8.58 -23.48
C SER A 156 9.52 8.53 -22.84
N LEU A 157 9.77 7.55 -21.98
CA LEU A 157 11.08 7.33 -21.37
C LEU A 157 12.14 6.95 -22.41
N LEU A 158 11.80 6.11 -23.40
CA LEU A 158 12.73 5.74 -24.48
C LEU A 158 13.08 6.93 -25.36
N ARG A 159 12.13 7.83 -25.66
CA ARG A 159 12.39 9.05 -26.42
C ARG A 159 13.41 9.96 -25.75
N ASP A 160 13.36 10.03 -24.42
CA ASP A 160 14.23 10.90 -23.62
C ASP A 160 15.44 10.17 -23.01
N ILE A 161 15.67 8.90 -23.38
CA ILE A 161 16.72 8.07 -22.79
C ILE A 161 18.14 8.64 -22.98
N TRP A 162 18.35 9.41 -24.06
CA TRP A 162 19.62 10.09 -24.31
C TRP A 162 20.01 11.06 -23.19
N ARG A 163 19.04 11.58 -22.42
CA ARG A 163 19.30 12.43 -21.25
C ARG A 163 19.97 11.69 -20.11
N THR A 164 19.90 10.34 -20.11
CA THR A 164 20.57 9.49 -19.11
C THR A 164 22.05 9.28 -19.43
N LEU A 165 22.58 9.84 -20.51
CA LEU A 165 24.02 9.92 -20.76
C LEU A 165 24.70 10.95 -19.84
N GLY A 166 23.93 11.82 -19.17
CA GLY A 166 24.35 12.74 -18.13
C GLY A 166 23.94 12.26 -16.72
N PRO A 167 23.86 13.17 -15.76
CA PRO A 167 23.50 12.84 -14.36
C PRO A 167 22.03 12.45 -14.18
N THR A 168 21.17 12.70 -15.19
CA THR A 168 19.73 12.39 -15.13
C THR A 168 19.49 10.89 -15.19
N THR A 169 18.78 10.33 -14.24
CA THR A 169 18.41 8.91 -14.21
C THR A 169 17.06 8.66 -14.90
N ARG A 170 16.75 7.38 -15.19
CA ARG A 170 15.41 6.99 -15.68
C ARG A 170 14.32 7.31 -14.67
N THR A 171 14.64 7.28 -13.37
CA THR A 171 13.69 7.63 -12.30
C THR A 171 13.43 9.14 -12.25
N ASP A 172 14.42 9.96 -12.58
CA ASP A 172 14.22 11.41 -12.75
C ASP A 172 13.36 11.73 -13.97
N LEU A 173 13.49 10.96 -15.06
CA LEU A 173 12.59 11.09 -16.20
C LEU A 173 11.15 10.70 -15.83
N LEU A 174 10.97 9.67 -14.97
CA LEU A 174 9.65 9.34 -14.45
C LEU A 174 9.06 10.49 -13.65
N ALA A 175 9.83 11.08 -12.71
CA ALA A 175 9.38 12.22 -11.92
C ALA A 175 8.90 13.39 -12.80
N ARG A 176 9.70 13.76 -13.83
CA ARG A 176 9.32 14.80 -14.79
C ARG A 176 8.02 14.46 -15.53
N ARG A 177 7.82 13.17 -15.92
CA ARG A 177 6.57 12.76 -16.56
C ARG A 177 5.37 12.81 -15.63
N LEU A 178 5.56 12.51 -14.36
CA LEU A 178 4.49 12.66 -13.37
C LEU A 178 4.11 14.12 -13.16
N ASP A 179 5.09 15.03 -13.16
CA ASP A 179 4.83 16.49 -13.15
C ASP A 179 4.07 16.92 -14.41
N ASP A 180 4.58 16.58 -15.59
CA ASP A 180 3.98 16.94 -16.88
C ASP A 180 2.53 16.44 -17.03
N TRP A 181 2.23 15.26 -16.46
CA TRP A 181 0.99 14.56 -16.74
C TRP A 181 -0.08 14.74 -15.67
N PHE A 182 0.30 14.82 -14.40
CA PHE A 182 -0.65 14.70 -13.30
C PHE A 182 -0.45 15.69 -12.15
N LEU A 183 0.80 16.01 -11.78
CA LEU A 183 1.08 16.61 -10.49
C LEU A 183 1.50 18.09 -10.58
N GLY A 184 1.86 18.56 -11.78
CA GLY A 184 2.46 19.88 -11.92
C GLY A 184 3.75 20.00 -11.11
N GLU A 185 4.06 21.18 -10.63
CA GLU A 185 5.24 21.43 -9.80
C GLU A 185 4.93 21.36 -8.31
N THR A 186 3.93 20.59 -7.90
CA THR A 186 3.48 20.48 -6.50
C THR A 186 4.62 19.99 -5.61
N GLU A 187 4.95 20.75 -4.56
CA GLU A 187 5.86 20.34 -3.51
C GLU A 187 5.12 19.55 -2.41
N LEU A 188 5.83 18.68 -1.70
CA LEU A 188 5.26 17.97 -0.56
C LEU A 188 4.76 18.92 0.53
N ALA A 189 5.48 20.03 0.74
CA ALA A 189 5.14 21.04 1.75
C ALA A 189 3.80 21.73 1.48
N ASP A 190 3.35 21.76 0.22
CA ASP A 190 2.10 22.43 -0.21
C ASP A 190 0.86 21.55 -0.07
N LEU A 191 1.02 20.28 0.27
CA LEU A 191 -0.10 19.38 0.42
C LEU A 191 -1.05 19.83 1.54
N ASP A 192 -2.35 19.58 1.35
CA ASP A 192 -3.38 19.97 2.30
C ASP A 192 -3.16 19.33 3.68
N PRO A 193 -3.11 20.11 4.77
CA PRO A 193 -2.84 19.60 6.12
C PRO A 193 -4.01 18.84 6.75
N GLN A 194 -5.19 18.83 6.14
CA GLN A 194 -6.33 18.07 6.66
C GLN A 194 -6.16 16.56 6.53
N VAL A 195 -5.29 16.13 5.63
CA VAL A 195 -4.96 14.72 5.42
C VAL A 195 -3.46 14.53 5.53
N ARG A 196 -3.05 13.55 6.29
CA ARG A 196 -1.67 13.11 6.33
C ARG A 196 -1.41 12.21 5.11
N TRP A 197 -0.82 12.80 4.08
CA TRP A 197 -0.46 12.15 2.83
C TRP A 197 0.89 11.46 2.99
N ILE A 198 0.93 10.13 2.81
CA ILE A 198 2.12 9.33 3.04
C ILE A 198 2.45 8.57 1.76
N VAL A 199 3.58 8.89 1.16
CA VAL A 199 4.16 8.17 0.04
C VAL A 199 5.31 7.31 0.57
N ASN A 200 5.23 6.00 0.41
CA ASN A 200 6.20 5.07 0.99
C ASN A 200 7.18 4.56 -0.05
N ALA A 201 8.46 4.59 0.29
CA ALA A 201 9.56 3.95 -0.42
C ALA A 201 10.27 2.96 0.50
N ALA A 202 11.17 2.14 -0.05
CA ALA A 202 12.08 1.28 0.71
C ALA A 202 13.48 1.87 0.69
N ASN A 203 14.09 2.09 1.85
CA ASN A 203 15.46 2.56 1.94
C ASN A 203 16.43 1.38 1.87
N MET A 204 17.20 1.27 0.79
CA MET A 204 18.21 0.23 0.61
C MET A 204 19.35 0.34 1.63
N THR A 205 19.66 1.57 2.06
CA THR A 205 20.78 1.83 2.97
C THR A 205 20.50 1.31 4.37
N THR A 206 19.24 1.39 4.81
CA THR A 206 18.81 1.01 6.17
C THR A 206 17.97 -0.26 6.21
N GLY A 207 17.42 -0.70 5.09
CA GLY A 207 16.56 -1.89 5.00
C GLY A 207 15.14 -1.69 5.54
N VAL A 208 14.68 -0.44 5.73
CA VAL A 208 13.38 -0.13 6.32
C VAL A 208 12.51 0.74 5.41
N ARG A 209 11.25 0.93 5.81
CA ARG A 209 10.32 1.83 5.15
C ARG A 209 10.80 3.27 5.27
N PHE A 210 10.84 3.99 4.16
CA PHE A 210 11.06 5.43 4.10
C PHE A 210 9.76 6.15 3.77
N GLY A 211 9.37 7.14 4.54
CA GLY A 211 8.15 7.91 4.35
C GLY A 211 8.42 9.32 3.82
N PHE A 212 7.62 9.74 2.85
CA PHE A 212 7.54 11.13 2.40
C PHE A 212 6.18 11.69 2.82
N GLU A 213 6.20 12.77 3.57
CA GLU A 213 5.01 13.43 4.09
C GLU A 213 5.15 14.96 3.93
N ARG A 214 4.04 15.68 4.14
CA ARG A 214 4.00 17.13 4.02
C ARG A 214 5.06 17.85 4.86
N ASP A 215 5.20 17.45 6.11
CA ASP A 215 6.02 18.17 7.10
C ASP A 215 7.40 17.55 7.29
N VAL A 216 7.51 16.25 7.06
CA VAL A 216 8.74 15.49 7.31
C VAL A 216 8.92 14.37 6.29
N TYR A 217 10.16 13.96 6.08
CA TYR A 217 10.51 12.76 5.30
C TYR A 217 11.69 12.04 5.98
N GLY A 218 11.77 10.73 5.80
CA GLY A 218 12.82 9.92 6.42
C GLY A 218 12.34 8.55 6.89
N ASP A 219 13.16 7.92 7.68
CA ASP A 219 12.83 6.66 8.35
C ASP A 219 13.32 6.66 9.82
N TYR A 220 12.88 5.66 10.58
CA TYR A 220 13.18 5.61 12.01
C TYR A 220 14.67 5.34 12.31
N SER A 221 15.42 4.79 11.35
CA SER A 221 16.82 4.40 11.53
C SER A 221 17.77 5.61 11.39
N ILE A 222 17.49 6.49 10.42
CA ILE A 222 18.30 7.69 10.16
C ILE A 222 17.70 8.96 10.73
N GLY A 223 16.46 8.87 11.24
CA GLY A 223 15.68 10.01 11.71
C GLY A 223 14.88 10.68 10.60
N LEU A 224 14.20 11.77 10.96
CA LEU A 224 13.37 12.53 10.04
C LEU A 224 14.01 13.90 9.75
N ALA A 225 13.84 14.38 8.53
CA ALA A 225 14.17 15.71 8.08
C ALA A 225 12.89 16.51 7.80
N ARG A 226 12.94 17.85 7.93
CA ARG A 226 11.82 18.73 7.58
C ARG A 226 11.70 18.86 6.08
N THR A 227 10.48 18.83 5.57
CA THR A 227 10.17 18.99 4.14
C THR A 227 10.19 20.47 3.74
N ALA A 228 9.74 21.36 4.63
CA ALA A 228 9.65 22.78 4.35
C ALA A 228 11.00 23.39 3.95
N GLY A 229 11.02 24.17 2.87
CA GLY A 229 12.20 24.84 2.34
C GLY A 229 13.17 23.94 1.56
N THR A 230 12.83 22.67 1.34
CA THR A 230 13.69 21.75 0.56
C THR A 230 13.40 21.77 -0.94
N GLY A 231 12.23 22.29 -1.38
CA GLY A 231 11.78 22.19 -2.75
C GLY A 231 11.49 20.74 -3.18
N LEU A 232 11.26 19.83 -2.23
CA LEU A 232 11.04 18.41 -2.52
C LEU A 232 9.67 18.21 -3.17
N ARG A 233 9.70 17.91 -4.48
CA ARG A 233 8.49 17.72 -5.28
C ARG A 233 7.78 16.40 -4.96
N LEU A 234 6.46 16.41 -5.02
CA LEU A 234 5.61 15.23 -4.86
C LEU A 234 5.95 14.16 -5.91
N SER A 235 6.23 14.56 -7.15
CA SER A 235 6.66 13.66 -8.22
C SER A 235 7.95 12.91 -7.90
N ARG A 236 8.89 13.54 -7.19
CA ARG A 236 10.14 12.92 -6.75
C ARG A 236 9.85 11.82 -5.71
N ALA A 237 8.97 12.09 -4.76
CA ALA A 237 8.54 11.11 -3.76
C ALA A 237 7.79 9.92 -4.42
N VAL A 238 6.87 10.21 -5.35
CA VAL A 238 6.13 9.17 -6.08
C VAL A 238 7.06 8.33 -6.96
N SER A 239 8.04 8.97 -7.63
CA SER A 239 9.00 8.23 -8.46
C SER A 239 9.94 7.34 -7.63
N ALA A 240 10.33 7.77 -6.42
CA ALA A 240 11.07 6.93 -5.48
C ALA A 240 10.22 5.72 -5.03
N SER A 241 8.95 5.98 -4.69
CA SER A 241 7.97 4.95 -4.35
C SER A 241 7.71 3.93 -5.47
N ALA A 242 7.96 4.30 -6.73
CA ALA A 242 7.74 3.50 -7.93
C ALA A 242 9.05 3.03 -8.60
N ALA A 243 10.20 3.21 -7.95
CA ALA A 243 11.50 2.81 -8.48
C ALA A 243 11.71 1.29 -8.38
N VAL A 244 11.02 0.54 -9.25
CA VAL A 244 11.05 -0.93 -9.28
C VAL A 244 12.45 -1.44 -9.55
N PRO A 245 13.00 -2.31 -8.67
CA PRO A 245 14.35 -2.86 -8.84
C PRO A 245 14.57 -3.52 -10.20
N GLY A 246 15.68 -3.21 -10.85
CA GLY A 246 16.03 -3.71 -12.17
C GLY A 246 15.38 -2.97 -13.35
N LEU A 247 14.30 -2.21 -13.13
CA LEU A 247 13.65 -1.39 -14.16
C LEU A 247 14.07 0.09 -14.06
N LEU A 248 14.04 0.62 -12.86
CA LEU A 248 14.40 2.01 -12.54
C LEU A 248 15.52 2.04 -11.50
N PRO A 249 16.53 2.90 -11.65
CA PRO A 249 17.56 3.06 -10.64
C PRO A 249 16.98 3.66 -9.35
N PRO A 250 17.63 3.41 -8.20
CA PRO A 250 17.26 4.02 -6.93
C PRO A 250 17.28 5.55 -7.00
N VAL A 251 16.43 6.19 -6.22
CA VAL A 251 16.49 7.62 -5.97
C VAL A 251 17.43 7.85 -4.80
N VAL A 252 18.54 8.51 -5.04
CA VAL A 252 19.47 8.93 -3.97
C VAL A 252 19.10 10.33 -3.51
N LEU A 253 19.05 10.54 -2.19
CA LEU A 253 18.78 11.83 -1.58
C LEU A 253 20.10 12.43 -1.06
N ASP A 254 20.90 12.94 -2.00
CA ASP A 254 22.22 13.48 -1.70
C ASP A 254 22.13 14.70 -0.78
N GLY A 255 23.02 14.75 0.23
CA GLY A 255 23.16 15.90 1.12
C GLY A 255 21.94 16.18 2.00
N SER A 256 21.02 15.24 2.16
CA SER A 256 19.84 15.41 3.02
C SER A 256 20.24 15.40 4.50
N PRO A 257 19.65 16.31 5.32
CA PRO A 257 20.06 16.52 6.70
C PRO A 257 19.42 15.50 7.66
N PHE A 258 19.71 14.22 7.47
CA PHE A 258 19.23 13.18 8.40
C PHE A 258 20.15 13.06 9.61
N PRO A 259 19.64 13.13 10.84
CA PRO A 259 20.45 13.24 12.05
C PRO A 259 21.42 12.07 12.28
N CYS A 260 21.09 10.86 11.82
CA CYS A 260 21.89 9.65 12.04
C CYS A 260 22.28 8.93 10.75
N ALA A 261 22.20 9.59 9.60
CA ALA A 261 22.61 8.96 8.35
C ALA A 261 24.15 8.93 8.27
N ALA A 262 24.72 7.72 8.17
CA ALA A 262 26.11 7.53 7.83
C ALA A 262 26.35 7.62 6.31
N HIS A 263 25.31 7.39 5.53
CA HIS A 263 25.30 7.41 4.06
C HIS A 263 24.00 8.01 3.55
N ASP A 264 24.03 8.59 2.37
CA ASP A 264 22.83 9.10 1.72
C ASP A 264 21.80 7.97 1.48
N PRO A 265 20.52 8.22 1.75
CA PRO A 265 19.46 7.23 1.51
C PRO A 265 19.33 6.92 0.02
N ALA A 266 19.38 5.65 -0.34
CA ALA A 266 19.09 5.13 -1.67
C ALA A 266 17.73 4.43 -1.66
N LEU A 267 16.75 4.99 -2.37
CA LEU A 267 15.35 4.61 -2.25
C LEU A 267 14.88 3.79 -3.46
N LEU A 268 14.21 2.69 -3.17
CA LEU A 268 13.53 1.83 -4.13
C LEU A 268 12.02 1.86 -3.96
N ASP A 269 11.32 1.19 -4.90
CA ASP A 269 9.89 0.92 -4.81
C ASP A 269 9.50 0.42 -3.41
N GLY A 270 8.53 1.10 -2.81
CA GLY A 270 8.05 0.81 -1.46
C GLY A 270 7.54 -0.63 -1.32
N GLY A 271 7.08 -1.25 -2.40
CA GLY A 271 6.66 -2.64 -2.44
C GLY A 271 7.76 -3.63 -2.09
N THR A 272 9.02 -3.25 -2.17
CA THR A 272 10.16 -4.07 -1.72
C THR A 272 10.10 -4.32 -0.21
N PHE A 273 9.56 -3.37 0.57
CA PHE A 273 9.38 -3.49 2.00
C PHE A 273 7.92 -3.81 2.37
N ASP A 274 6.97 -2.99 1.93
CA ASP A 274 5.53 -3.18 2.13
C ASP A 274 4.73 -2.72 0.91
N ASN A 275 4.19 -3.67 0.16
CA ASN A 275 3.37 -3.32 -1.01
C ASN A 275 1.97 -2.84 -0.69
N THR A 276 1.50 -3.03 0.52
CA THR A 276 0.11 -2.73 0.89
C THR A 276 -0.11 -1.28 1.29
N GLY A 277 0.96 -0.58 1.66
CA GLY A 277 0.90 0.75 2.26
C GLY A 277 0.34 0.76 3.68
N LEU A 278 0.16 -0.42 4.29
CA LEU A 278 -0.41 -0.54 5.64
C LEU A 278 0.59 -0.15 6.72
N GLU A 279 1.89 -0.44 6.53
CA GLU A 279 2.93 -0.20 7.53
C GLU A 279 2.85 1.17 8.19
N ALA A 280 2.61 2.21 7.41
CA ALA A 280 2.58 3.59 7.91
C ALA A 280 1.38 3.90 8.80
N ILE A 281 0.27 3.14 8.67
CA ILE A 281 -1.03 3.45 9.29
C ILE A 281 -1.67 2.26 9.99
N ASP A 282 -0.91 1.17 10.22
CA ASP A 282 -1.44 -0.05 10.86
C ASP A 282 -1.20 -0.08 12.39
N GLY A 283 -0.45 0.86 12.95
CA GLY A 283 -0.19 0.94 14.38
C GLY A 283 -1.47 1.13 15.21
N ASP A 284 -1.42 0.71 16.48
CA ASP A 284 -2.57 0.77 17.39
C ASP A 284 -3.10 2.20 17.63
N ARG A 285 -2.24 3.21 17.49
CA ARG A 285 -2.64 4.63 17.53
C ARG A 285 -3.73 4.97 16.49
N TYR A 286 -3.82 4.21 15.40
CA TYR A 286 -4.83 4.38 14.35
C TYR A 286 -6.11 3.53 14.57
N ARG A 287 -6.23 2.77 15.69
CA ARG A 287 -7.34 1.84 15.92
C ARG A 287 -8.72 2.49 15.85
N ARG A 288 -8.80 3.79 16.17
CA ARG A 288 -10.05 4.55 16.10
C ARG A 288 -10.42 5.02 14.69
N THR A 289 -9.56 4.81 13.70
CA THR A 289 -9.87 5.14 12.31
C THR A 289 -10.49 3.95 11.60
N PHE A 290 -11.47 4.21 10.72
CA PHE A 290 -11.99 3.20 9.81
C PHE A 290 -11.00 2.99 8.66
N LEU A 291 -10.45 1.80 8.55
CA LEU A 291 -9.46 1.49 7.52
C LEU A 291 -10.12 1.06 6.22
N CYS A 292 -9.82 1.77 5.14
CA CYS A 292 -10.15 1.39 3.77
C CYS A 292 -8.87 0.98 3.06
N ALA A 293 -8.67 -0.31 2.81
CA ALA A 293 -7.46 -0.82 2.17
C ALA A 293 -7.77 -1.51 0.83
N LEU A 294 -7.06 -1.12 -0.22
CA LEU A 294 -7.09 -1.77 -1.53
C LEU A 294 -5.73 -2.39 -1.84
N ASN A 295 -5.73 -3.71 -2.00
CA ASN A 295 -4.59 -4.46 -2.53
C ASN A 295 -4.82 -4.80 -4.01
N ALA A 296 -4.26 -3.99 -4.89
CA ALA A 296 -4.22 -4.22 -6.33
C ALA A 296 -2.90 -4.84 -6.80
N GLY A 297 -2.15 -5.47 -5.91
CA GLY A 297 -0.95 -6.25 -6.24
C GLY A 297 -1.27 -7.38 -7.22
N GLY A 298 -0.32 -7.68 -8.13
CA GLY A 298 -0.50 -8.71 -9.16
C GLY A 298 -0.52 -10.11 -8.59
N LEU A 299 -1.28 -10.97 -9.25
CA LEU A 299 -1.18 -12.41 -9.01
C LEU A 299 0.15 -12.95 -9.53
N LEU A 300 0.76 -13.82 -8.74
CA LEU A 300 1.94 -14.55 -9.16
C LEU A 300 1.55 -15.64 -10.16
N ARG A 301 1.94 -15.49 -11.42
CA ARG A 301 1.71 -16.54 -12.41
C ARG A 301 2.50 -17.80 -12.05
N PRO A 302 1.93 -19.01 -12.21
CA PRO A 302 2.70 -20.25 -12.08
C PRO A 302 3.82 -20.32 -13.12
N GLY A 303 4.93 -20.95 -12.76
CA GLY A 303 6.05 -21.16 -13.67
C GLY A 303 7.23 -20.22 -13.44
N MET A 304 8.28 -20.39 -14.25
CA MET A 304 9.50 -19.60 -14.24
C MET A 304 9.58 -18.77 -15.51
N TYR A 305 9.75 -17.47 -15.36
CA TYR A 305 9.75 -16.51 -16.47
C TYR A 305 11.10 -15.86 -16.66
N GLY A 306 11.60 -15.85 -17.88
CA GLY A 306 12.87 -15.27 -18.25
C GLY A 306 13.86 -16.31 -18.83
N ARG A 307 14.80 -15.81 -19.65
CA ARG A 307 15.76 -16.69 -20.37
C ARG A 307 17.07 -16.87 -19.62
N ILE A 308 17.48 -15.89 -18.83
CA ILE A 308 18.74 -15.90 -18.09
C ILE A 308 18.48 -16.46 -16.68
N PRO A 309 19.00 -17.66 -16.33
CA PRO A 309 18.64 -18.36 -15.10
C PRO A 309 18.82 -17.52 -13.83
N VAL A 310 19.98 -16.92 -13.61
CA VAL A 310 20.29 -16.16 -12.39
C VAL A 310 19.35 -14.96 -12.23
N ILE A 311 19.12 -14.18 -13.29
CA ILE A 311 18.24 -12.99 -13.24
C ILE A 311 16.80 -13.44 -13.01
N ARG A 312 16.38 -14.51 -13.67
CA ARG A 312 15.06 -15.13 -13.49
C ARG A 312 14.81 -15.58 -12.05
N ASP A 313 15.81 -16.25 -11.47
CA ASP A 313 15.70 -16.82 -10.13
C ASP A 313 15.69 -15.73 -9.07
N LEU A 314 16.50 -14.68 -9.21
CA LEU A 314 16.48 -13.49 -8.36
C LEU A 314 15.14 -12.74 -8.46
N ALA A 315 14.64 -12.51 -9.66
CA ALA A 315 13.32 -11.85 -9.85
C ALA A 315 12.19 -12.69 -9.24
N ARG A 316 12.27 -14.01 -9.33
CA ARG A 316 11.31 -14.92 -8.73
C ARG A 316 11.40 -14.92 -7.21
N ALA A 317 12.58 -14.98 -6.64
CA ALA A 317 12.82 -14.89 -5.20
C ALA A 317 12.28 -13.57 -4.63
N ASN A 318 12.57 -12.45 -5.29
CA ASN A 318 12.02 -11.15 -4.89
C ASN A 318 10.48 -11.15 -4.93
N SER A 319 9.87 -11.75 -5.96
CA SER A 319 8.40 -11.87 -6.06
C SER A 319 7.80 -12.73 -4.94
N LEU A 320 8.52 -13.76 -4.46
CA LEU A 320 8.08 -14.58 -3.34
C LEU A 320 8.16 -13.83 -2.01
N LEU A 321 9.26 -13.12 -1.74
CA LEU A 321 9.42 -12.30 -0.54
C LEU A 321 8.36 -11.21 -0.46
N TYR A 322 8.14 -10.51 -1.56
CA TYR A 322 7.09 -9.52 -1.73
C TYR A 322 5.69 -10.08 -1.41
N ARG A 323 5.38 -11.26 -1.95
CA ARG A 323 4.10 -11.92 -1.67
C ARG A 323 3.96 -12.34 -0.22
N GLN A 324 5.04 -12.83 0.39
CA GLN A 324 5.05 -13.24 1.79
C GLN A 324 4.75 -12.06 2.72
N SER A 325 5.46 -10.95 2.57
CA SER A 325 5.25 -9.74 3.37
C SER A 325 3.81 -9.22 3.23
N THR A 326 3.31 -9.13 2.00
CA THR A 326 1.92 -8.72 1.71
C THR A 326 0.90 -9.65 2.37
N THR A 327 1.11 -10.96 2.30
CA THR A 327 0.18 -11.95 2.87
C THR A 327 0.15 -11.87 4.40
N LEU A 328 1.30 -11.72 5.05
CA LEU A 328 1.38 -11.60 6.50
C LEU A 328 0.65 -10.35 7.01
N ARG A 329 0.88 -9.19 6.37
CA ARG A 329 0.19 -7.95 6.73
C ARG A 329 -1.32 -8.02 6.48
N THR A 330 -1.74 -8.57 5.36
CA THR A 330 -3.15 -8.77 5.04
C THR A 330 -3.84 -9.64 6.11
N ARG A 331 -3.22 -10.75 6.50
CA ARG A 331 -3.74 -11.63 7.55
C ARG A 331 -3.84 -10.93 8.90
N ALA A 332 -2.81 -10.19 9.30
CA ALA A 332 -2.81 -9.42 10.54
C ALA A 332 -3.94 -8.38 10.56
N THR A 333 -4.14 -7.66 9.46
CA THR A 333 -5.21 -6.66 9.32
C THR A 333 -6.60 -7.31 9.39
N ILE A 334 -6.81 -8.44 8.69
CA ILE A 334 -8.09 -9.18 8.74
C ILE A 334 -8.37 -9.68 10.17
N GLU A 335 -7.36 -10.14 10.88
CA GLU A 335 -7.52 -10.57 12.28
C GLU A 335 -7.96 -9.42 13.19
N ARG A 336 -7.43 -8.22 13.00
CA ARG A 336 -7.89 -7.01 13.70
C ARG A 336 -9.34 -6.69 13.40
N PHE A 337 -9.77 -6.87 12.14
CA PHE A 337 -11.18 -6.69 11.75
C PHE A 337 -12.10 -7.72 12.40
N ARG A 338 -11.68 -8.99 12.47
CA ARG A 338 -12.43 -10.06 13.14
C ARG A 338 -12.60 -9.77 14.63
N ARG A 339 -11.55 -9.31 15.30
CA ARG A 339 -11.63 -8.90 16.72
C ARG A 339 -12.61 -7.77 16.91
N ALA A 340 -12.59 -6.75 16.04
CA ALA A 340 -13.54 -5.66 16.11
C ALA A 340 -14.99 -6.11 15.83
N ALA A 341 -15.20 -7.03 14.88
CA ALA A 341 -16.52 -7.56 14.54
C ALA A 341 -17.12 -8.37 15.70
N ALA A 342 -16.30 -9.12 16.43
CA ALA A 342 -16.73 -9.90 17.60
C ALA A 342 -17.25 -9.02 18.76
N LEU A 343 -16.87 -7.73 18.80
CA LEU A 343 -17.29 -6.78 19.84
C LEU A 343 -18.61 -6.05 19.48
N GLY A 344 -19.11 -6.26 18.26
CA GLY A 344 -20.29 -5.56 17.77
C GLY A 344 -20.03 -4.12 17.29
N PRO A 345 -21.09 -3.39 16.85
CA PRO A 345 -20.94 -2.09 16.21
C PRO A 345 -20.63 -0.93 17.18
N VAL A 346 -20.92 -1.08 18.46
CA VAL A 346 -20.84 -0.01 19.48
C VAL A 346 -19.77 -0.36 20.52
N GLY A 347 -18.99 0.64 20.92
CA GLY A 347 -18.00 0.54 21.99
C GLY A 347 -16.59 0.95 21.56
N GLU A 348 -15.74 1.18 22.55
CA GLU A 348 -14.33 1.46 22.37
C GLU A 348 -13.59 0.17 21.94
N LEU A 349 -12.77 0.28 20.93
CA LEU A 349 -12.00 -0.85 20.42
C LEU A 349 -10.78 -1.07 21.35
N PRO A 350 -10.57 -2.30 21.84
CA PRO A 350 -9.36 -2.64 22.58
C PRO A 350 -8.14 -2.62 21.66
N GLU A 351 -6.99 -2.71 22.29
CA GLU A 351 -5.72 -2.88 21.58
C GLU A 351 -5.77 -4.09 20.62
N GLY A 352 -5.19 -3.95 19.45
CA GLY A 352 -5.19 -5.00 18.45
C GLY A 352 -6.52 -5.24 17.73
N ALA A 353 -7.56 -4.39 17.94
CA ALA A 353 -8.80 -4.41 17.17
C ALA A 353 -8.93 -3.14 16.32
N ARG A 354 -9.51 -3.24 15.12
CA ARG A 354 -9.74 -2.12 14.21
C ARG A 354 -10.93 -2.39 13.31
N ARG A 355 -11.73 -1.37 13.00
CA ARG A 355 -12.80 -1.48 11.99
C ARG A 355 -12.27 -1.09 10.62
N GLY A 356 -12.78 -1.74 9.58
CA GLY A 356 -12.41 -1.40 8.21
C GLY A 356 -12.76 -2.46 7.20
N ILE A 357 -12.38 -2.20 5.96
CA ILE A 357 -12.43 -3.13 4.84
C ILE A 357 -11.04 -3.27 4.21
N LEU A 358 -10.73 -4.48 3.76
CA LEU A 358 -9.57 -4.77 2.94
C LEU A 358 -10.04 -5.60 1.75
N VAL A 359 -9.86 -5.06 0.55
CA VAL A 359 -10.21 -5.72 -0.70
C VAL A 359 -8.97 -6.02 -1.53
N GLN A 360 -9.01 -7.14 -2.25
CA GLN A 360 -7.97 -7.51 -3.20
C GLN A 360 -8.57 -7.54 -4.60
N LEU A 361 -7.85 -7.05 -5.59
CA LEU A 361 -8.34 -6.98 -6.97
C LEU A 361 -8.78 -8.34 -7.51
N SER A 362 -8.11 -9.41 -7.07
CA SER A 362 -8.42 -10.80 -7.44
C SER A 362 -9.53 -11.45 -6.63
N THR A 363 -10.16 -10.75 -5.68
CA THR A 363 -11.24 -11.32 -4.88
C THR A 363 -12.46 -11.56 -5.74
N ASP A 364 -12.95 -12.80 -5.75
CA ASP A 364 -14.25 -13.16 -6.30
C ASP A 364 -15.19 -13.43 -5.13
N PHE A 365 -16.44 -13.04 -5.27
CA PHE A 365 -17.50 -13.34 -4.33
C PHE A 365 -18.36 -14.44 -4.94
N PRO A 366 -18.16 -15.72 -4.55
CA PRO A 366 -19.00 -16.83 -5.04
C PRO A 366 -20.44 -16.66 -4.59
N ASP A 367 -21.37 -17.35 -5.27
CA ASP A 367 -22.82 -17.18 -5.03
C ASP A 367 -23.25 -17.56 -3.61
N ALA A 368 -22.47 -18.38 -2.92
CA ALA A 368 -22.72 -18.82 -1.54
C ALA A 368 -22.15 -17.87 -0.46
N ASP A 369 -21.47 -16.80 -0.85
CA ASP A 369 -20.80 -15.88 0.08
C ASP A 369 -21.77 -14.86 0.73
N PRO A 370 -21.40 -14.24 1.86
CA PRO A 370 -22.25 -13.28 2.58
C PRO A 370 -22.54 -11.98 1.82
N LEU A 371 -22.15 -11.87 0.53
CA LEU A 371 -22.46 -10.72 -0.28
C LEU A 371 -23.99 -10.53 -0.40
N PRO A 372 -24.53 -9.44 0.13
CA PRO A 372 -25.96 -9.22 0.14
C PRO A 372 -26.54 -9.27 -1.28
N HIS A 373 -27.60 -10.03 -1.46
CA HIS A 373 -28.37 -10.09 -2.72
C HIS A 373 -28.70 -8.68 -3.25
N ARG A 374 -28.98 -7.75 -2.34
CA ARG A 374 -29.25 -6.34 -2.63
C ARG A 374 -28.10 -5.67 -3.42
N TRP A 375 -26.83 -5.93 -3.06
CA TRP A 375 -25.68 -5.37 -3.78
C TRP A 375 -25.56 -5.93 -5.19
N ARG A 376 -25.67 -7.24 -5.33
CA ARG A 376 -25.62 -7.91 -6.65
C ARG A 376 -26.77 -7.50 -7.56
N ALA A 377 -27.96 -7.30 -7.00
CA ALA A 377 -29.13 -6.85 -7.75
C ALA A 377 -29.00 -5.41 -8.23
N ALA A 378 -28.44 -4.52 -7.38
CA ALA A 378 -28.22 -3.13 -7.75
C ALA A 378 -27.05 -2.96 -8.73
N PHE A 379 -25.98 -3.70 -8.53
CA PHE A 379 -24.74 -3.58 -9.29
C PHE A 379 -24.21 -4.96 -9.72
N PRO A 380 -24.74 -5.54 -10.79
CA PRO A 380 -24.23 -6.78 -11.32
C PRO A 380 -22.75 -6.59 -11.69
N GLU A 381 -21.92 -7.55 -11.27
CA GLU A 381 -20.49 -7.51 -11.55
C GLU A 381 -20.25 -7.44 -13.07
N HIS A 382 -19.40 -6.52 -13.49
CA HIS A 382 -19.10 -6.37 -14.91
C HIS A 382 -18.26 -7.57 -15.38
N ARG A 383 -18.86 -8.47 -16.16
CA ARG A 383 -18.28 -9.75 -16.55
C ARG A 383 -17.28 -9.67 -17.71
N THR A 384 -16.97 -8.48 -18.23
CA THR A 384 -16.04 -8.33 -19.36
C THR A 384 -14.62 -8.78 -19.01
N HIS A 385 -14.25 -8.65 -17.74
CA HIS A 385 -12.98 -9.13 -17.18
C HIS A 385 -13.25 -9.59 -15.75
N ASP A 386 -12.95 -10.85 -15.44
CA ASP A 386 -13.04 -11.32 -14.07
C ASP A 386 -11.92 -10.68 -13.19
N GLY A 387 -12.08 -10.76 -11.88
CA GLY A 387 -11.12 -10.18 -10.95
C GLY A 387 -9.73 -10.81 -11.06
N ARG A 388 -9.67 -12.10 -11.44
CA ARG A 388 -8.42 -12.82 -11.64
C ARG A 388 -7.69 -12.32 -12.89
N ASP A 389 -8.41 -12.10 -13.98
CA ASP A 389 -7.85 -11.57 -15.22
C ASP A 389 -7.31 -10.17 -15.02
N LEU A 390 -8.05 -9.31 -14.33
CA LEU A 390 -7.60 -7.95 -13.98
C LEU A 390 -6.36 -7.97 -13.08
N ALA A 391 -6.27 -8.90 -12.13
CA ALA A 391 -5.09 -9.06 -11.27
C ALA A 391 -3.87 -9.65 -12.01
N LEU A 392 -4.08 -10.27 -13.19
CA LEU A 392 -3.03 -10.76 -14.08
C LEU A 392 -2.51 -9.69 -15.06
N VAL A 393 -3.15 -8.52 -15.15
CA VAL A 393 -2.61 -7.38 -15.91
C VAL A 393 -1.20 -7.07 -15.41
N PRO A 394 -0.20 -6.95 -16.30
CA PRO A 394 1.17 -6.71 -15.88
C PRO A 394 1.34 -5.45 -15.00
N THR A 395 2.28 -5.51 -14.07
CA THR A 395 2.70 -4.34 -13.28
C THR A 395 3.61 -3.47 -14.15
N VAL A 396 3.02 -2.55 -14.87
CA VAL A 396 3.72 -1.66 -15.81
C VAL A 396 3.17 -0.24 -15.72
N PHE A 397 3.98 0.72 -16.14
CA PHE A 397 3.60 2.11 -16.38
C PHE A 397 3.53 2.36 -17.89
N ASP A 398 2.74 1.56 -18.59
CA ASP A 398 2.57 1.67 -20.04
C ASP A 398 1.08 1.82 -20.39
N ARG A 399 0.84 2.22 -21.63
CA ARG A 399 -0.51 2.45 -22.13
C ARG A 399 -1.39 1.20 -21.96
N LEU A 400 -2.57 1.40 -21.41
CA LEU A 400 -3.63 0.38 -21.34
C LEU A 400 -4.76 0.74 -22.31
N SER A 401 -5.52 -0.26 -22.76
CA SER A 401 -6.70 0.06 -23.61
C SER A 401 -7.77 0.80 -22.80
N PRO A 402 -8.58 1.68 -23.45
CA PRO A 402 -9.66 2.38 -22.76
C PRO A 402 -10.63 1.44 -22.03
N SER A 403 -10.96 0.29 -22.63
CA SER A 403 -11.83 -0.73 -21.99
C SER A 403 -11.21 -1.33 -20.74
N LEU A 404 -9.90 -1.59 -20.75
CA LEU A 404 -9.19 -2.11 -19.59
C LEU A 404 -9.07 -1.06 -18.48
N CYS A 405 -8.85 0.21 -18.84
CA CYS A 405 -8.85 1.30 -17.87
C CYS A 405 -10.20 1.39 -17.14
N ARG A 406 -11.30 1.40 -17.88
CA ARG A 406 -12.66 1.39 -17.33
C ARG A 406 -12.92 0.18 -16.44
N ALA A 407 -12.54 -1.02 -16.90
CA ALA A 407 -12.73 -2.25 -16.13
C ALA A 407 -11.98 -2.21 -14.78
N LEU A 408 -10.76 -1.66 -14.74
CA LEU A 408 -9.97 -1.52 -13.52
C LEU A 408 -10.58 -0.52 -12.54
N VAL A 409 -11.05 0.63 -13.04
CA VAL A 409 -11.73 1.64 -12.22
C VAL A 409 -13.04 1.06 -11.67
N HIS A 410 -13.87 0.47 -12.52
CA HIS A 410 -15.11 -0.17 -12.11
C HIS A 410 -14.86 -1.26 -11.07
N ARG A 411 -13.84 -2.10 -11.26
CA ARG A 411 -13.50 -3.17 -10.33
C ARG A 411 -13.13 -2.66 -8.94
N GLY A 412 -12.33 -1.62 -8.85
CA GLY A 412 -11.97 -0.98 -7.57
C GLY A 412 -13.19 -0.42 -6.84
N TRP A 413 -14.07 0.24 -7.57
CA TRP A 413 -15.35 0.75 -7.07
C TRP A 413 -16.26 -0.37 -6.59
N TRP A 414 -16.48 -1.39 -7.42
CA TRP A 414 -17.38 -2.50 -7.13
C TRP A 414 -16.94 -3.32 -5.91
N LEU A 415 -15.65 -3.67 -5.83
CA LEU A 415 -15.09 -4.43 -4.70
C LEU A 415 -15.23 -3.70 -3.37
N GLY A 416 -14.94 -2.41 -3.36
CA GLY A 416 -15.10 -1.60 -2.15
C GLY A 416 -16.53 -1.57 -1.67
N GLY A 417 -17.49 -1.39 -2.59
CA GLY A 417 -18.92 -1.38 -2.28
C GLY A 417 -19.43 -2.74 -1.83
N ALA A 418 -18.98 -3.82 -2.48
CA ALA A 418 -19.27 -5.19 -2.08
C ALA A 418 -18.80 -5.47 -0.63
N ALA A 419 -17.58 -5.04 -0.29
CA ALA A 419 -17.04 -5.20 1.06
C ALA A 419 -17.81 -4.37 2.10
N LEU A 420 -18.17 -3.11 1.78
CA LEU A 420 -19.01 -2.32 2.67
C LEU A 420 -20.40 -2.95 2.85
N ALA A 421 -21.02 -3.40 1.76
CA ALA A 421 -22.32 -4.06 1.82
C ALA A 421 -22.31 -5.34 2.68
N ALA A 422 -21.24 -6.12 2.60
CA ALA A 422 -21.09 -7.37 3.35
C ALA A 422 -20.80 -7.14 4.84
N TYR A 423 -19.91 -6.21 5.16
CA TYR A 423 -19.36 -6.09 6.51
C TYR A 423 -19.78 -4.82 7.26
N HIS A 424 -20.14 -3.77 6.56
CA HIS A 424 -20.49 -2.46 7.15
C HIS A 424 -21.66 -1.80 6.39
N PRO A 425 -22.82 -2.47 6.25
CA PRO A 425 -23.93 -1.97 5.43
C PRO A 425 -24.44 -0.60 5.87
N GLY A 426 -24.30 -0.26 7.15
CA GLY A 426 -24.70 1.05 7.68
C GLY A 426 -23.83 2.23 7.20
N LEU A 427 -22.71 1.98 6.52
CA LEU A 427 -21.88 3.02 5.90
C LEU A 427 -22.27 3.29 4.42
N LEU A 428 -23.19 2.50 3.87
CA LEU A 428 -23.76 2.74 2.54
C LEU A 428 -25.06 3.52 2.65
N PRO A 429 -25.40 4.33 1.62
CA PRO A 429 -26.69 4.99 1.57
C PRO A 429 -27.85 3.97 1.54
N SER A 430 -28.99 4.34 2.10
CA SER A 430 -30.20 3.50 2.08
C SER A 430 -30.66 3.21 0.65
N ASP A 431 -30.55 4.18 -0.23
CA ASP A 431 -30.73 4.00 -1.66
C ASP A 431 -29.37 3.84 -2.32
N LEU A 432 -29.07 2.62 -2.80
CA LEU A 432 -27.81 2.29 -3.46
C LEU A 432 -27.65 2.99 -4.82
N SER A 433 -28.74 3.46 -5.45
CA SER A 433 -28.66 4.21 -6.71
C SER A 433 -27.86 5.51 -6.56
N ALA A 434 -27.81 6.06 -5.35
CA ALA A 434 -27.03 7.26 -5.04
C ALA A 434 -25.50 7.03 -5.12
N LEU A 435 -25.03 5.79 -5.19
CA LEU A 435 -23.60 5.48 -5.35
C LEU A 435 -23.08 5.73 -6.75
N ASP A 436 -24.00 5.72 -7.75
CA ASP A 436 -23.70 6.08 -9.13
C ASP A 436 -22.40 5.45 -9.67
N PRO A 437 -22.44 4.27 -10.35
CA PRO A 437 -21.22 3.59 -10.81
C PRO A 437 -20.43 4.48 -11.78
N PRO A 438 -19.09 4.35 -11.85
CA PRO A 438 -18.28 5.17 -12.73
C PRO A 438 -18.63 4.92 -14.20
N GLU A 439 -19.05 5.97 -14.89
CA GLU A 439 -19.26 6.02 -16.34
C GLU A 439 -18.00 6.55 -17.01
N LEU A 440 -17.03 5.69 -17.27
CA LEU A 440 -15.75 6.11 -17.88
C LEU A 440 -15.55 5.54 -19.28
#